data_98655788107d763e19f5bcbd4975a4ef
#
_entry.id   98655788107d763e19f5bcbd4975a4ef
#
_cell.length_a   1.000
_cell.length_b   1.000
_cell.length_c   1.000
_cell.angle_alpha   90.00
_cell.angle_beta   90.00
_cell.angle_gamma   90.00
#
_symmetry.space_group_name_H-M   'P 1'
#
loop_
_entity.id
_entity.type
_entity.pdbx_description
1 polymer ?
#
loop_
_entity_poly.entity_id
_entity_poly.type
_entity_poly.pdbx_seq_one_letter_code
_entity_poly.pdbx_strand_id
1 'polypeptide(L)'
;MLVGCATQAPSPSGRYDQDQDAAPTLSPAAIAQLANLENPQVVELSPSARGNPATYTVWGKDYAVLPSSEGYLEEGNASWYGAKFHGHSTSSGEPFDMFTLTAAHRSLPIPVFARVTNLANGKSTIVRINDRGPFHSDRIIDLSFAAAVKLGFHENGTARVRVETISKDENTFLVQ
;
A
#
# COMPACT_ATOMS: atom_id res chain seq x y z
N MET A 1 -52.68 -13.59 -4.03
CA MET A 1 -51.49 -13.43 -3.19
C MET A 1 -50.26 -13.64 -4.09
N LEU A 2 -49.60 -12.54 -4.47
CA LEU A 2 -48.37 -12.59 -5.24
C LEU A 2 -47.20 -12.43 -4.26
N VAL A 3 -46.40 -13.49 -4.10
CA VAL A 3 -45.20 -13.49 -3.29
C VAL A 3 -44.08 -12.93 -4.19
N GLY A 4 -43.68 -11.68 -3.95
CA GLY A 4 -42.54 -11.06 -4.61
C GLY A 4 -41.26 -11.64 -4.04
N CYS A 5 -40.51 -12.41 -4.85
CA CYS A 5 -39.11 -12.75 -4.57
C CYS A 5 -38.24 -11.48 -4.74
N ALA A 6 -37.88 -10.87 -3.63
CA ALA A 6 -36.84 -9.87 -3.63
C ALA A 6 -35.49 -10.59 -3.86
N THR A 7 -34.93 -10.48 -5.07
CA THR A 7 -33.56 -10.86 -5.36
C THR A 7 -32.63 -9.85 -4.67
N GLN A 8 -32.06 -10.28 -3.56
CA GLN A 8 -31.04 -9.53 -2.85
C GLN A 8 -29.79 -9.45 -3.74
N ALA A 9 -29.40 -8.24 -4.12
CA ALA A 9 -28.16 -8.01 -4.85
C ALA A 9 -26.98 -8.51 -4.01
N PRO A 10 -25.99 -9.18 -4.62
CA PRO A 10 -24.81 -9.65 -3.90
C PRO A 10 -24.06 -8.47 -3.30
N SER A 11 -23.81 -8.53 -1.99
CA SER A 11 -23.03 -7.57 -1.25
C SER A 11 -21.60 -7.49 -1.84
N PRO A 12 -20.99 -6.30 -1.99
CA PRO A 12 -19.64 -6.16 -2.50
C PRO A 12 -18.55 -6.55 -1.47
N SER A 13 -18.86 -7.42 -0.51
CA SER A 13 -18.05 -7.71 0.68
C SER A 13 -16.81 -8.60 0.44
N GLY A 14 -16.61 -9.18 -0.74
CA GLY A 14 -15.55 -10.17 -0.95
C GLY A 14 -14.16 -9.60 -1.25
N ARG A 15 -14.02 -8.33 -1.62
CA ARG A 15 -12.73 -7.81 -2.12
C ARG A 15 -11.80 -7.27 -1.02
N TYR A 16 -12.33 -6.83 0.11
CA TYR A 16 -11.56 -6.16 1.17
C TYR A 16 -11.52 -6.93 2.50
N ASP A 17 -11.96 -8.19 2.50
CA ASP A 17 -11.86 -9.05 3.66
C ASP A 17 -10.41 -9.60 3.74
N GLN A 18 -9.65 -9.13 4.74
CA GLN A 18 -8.25 -9.52 4.91
C GLN A 18 -8.06 -10.91 5.53
N ASP A 19 -9.09 -11.46 6.14
CA ASP A 19 -9.01 -12.78 6.79
C ASP A 19 -8.68 -13.93 5.81
N GLN A 20 -8.67 -13.65 4.51
CA GLN A 20 -8.37 -14.61 3.44
C GLN A 20 -7.11 -14.27 2.64
N ASP A 21 -6.39 -13.21 2.99
CA ASP A 21 -5.13 -12.91 2.30
C ASP A 21 -3.99 -13.77 2.88
N ALA A 22 -3.11 -14.25 2.02
CA ALA A 22 -2.07 -15.16 2.39
C ALA A 22 -0.72 -14.75 1.79
N ALA A 23 0.34 -15.09 2.52
CA ALA A 23 1.68 -15.03 1.98
C ALA A 23 1.85 -16.06 0.85
N PRO A 24 2.61 -15.73 -0.20
CA PRO A 24 2.97 -16.71 -1.20
C PRO A 24 3.88 -17.78 -0.58
N THR A 25 3.75 -19.02 -1.06
CA THR A 25 4.70 -20.07 -0.69
C THR A 25 5.99 -19.89 -1.48
N LEU A 26 7.04 -19.42 -0.80
CA LEU A 26 8.34 -19.14 -1.42
C LEU A 26 9.46 -19.92 -0.73
N SER A 27 10.51 -20.22 -1.50
CA SER A 27 11.74 -20.78 -0.95
C SER A 27 12.51 -19.74 -0.13
N PRO A 28 13.37 -20.13 0.83
CA PRO A 28 14.24 -19.20 1.55
C PRO A 28 15.10 -18.33 0.62
N ALA A 29 15.55 -18.89 -0.51
CA ALA A 29 16.32 -18.17 -1.51
C ALA A 29 15.49 -17.06 -2.17
N ALA A 30 14.22 -17.31 -2.49
CA ALA A 30 13.31 -16.31 -3.05
C ALA A 30 13.02 -15.19 -2.04
N ILE A 31 12.81 -15.52 -0.76
CA ILE A 31 12.67 -14.52 0.31
C ILE A 31 13.93 -13.66 0.42
N ALA A 32 15.13 -14.27 0.37
CA ALA A 32 16.38 -13.52 0.41
C ALA A 32 16.53 -12.57 -0.80
N GLN A 33 16.08 -12.97 -1.98
CA GLN A 33 16.04 -12.10 -3.16
C GLN A 33 15.12 -10.88 -2.94
N LEU A 34 13.91 -11.09 -2.41
CA LEU A 34 13.01 -9.99 -2.09
C LEU A 34 13.58 -9.03 -1.03
N ALA A 35 14.27 -9.56 -0.02
CA ALA A 35 14.93 -8.75 1.01
C ALA A 35 16.03 -7.85 0.44
N ASN A 36 16.64 -8.24 -0.68
CA ASN A 36 17.73 -7.52 -1.36
C ASN A 36 17.27 -6.75 -2.61
N LEU A 37 15.96 -6.61 -2.85
CA LEU A 37 15.46 -5.79 -3.96
C LEU A 37 16.06 -4.38 -3.89
N GLU A 38 16.50 -3.86 -5.03
CA GLU A 38 16.89 -2.45 -5.13
C GLU A 38 15.68 -1.54 -4.93
N ASN A 39 15.90 -0.39 -4.33
CA ASN A 39 14.85 0.61 -4.21
C ASN A 39 14.49 1.15 -5.61
N PRO A 40 13.22 1.48 -5.87
CA PRO A 40 12.84 2.12 -7.11
C PRO A 40 13.55 3.47 -7.24
N GLN A 41 13.89 3.82 -8.48
CA GLN A 41 14.40 5.15 -8.77
C GLN A 41 13.30 6.18 -8.52
N VAL A 42 13.58 7.17 -7.67
CA VAL A 42 12.66 8.27 -7.41
C VAL A 42 12.72 9.23 -8.61
N VAL A 43 11.59 9.36 -9.29
CA VAL A 43 11.42 10.27 -10.42
C VAL A 43 10.22 11.19 -10.15
N GLU A 44 10.16 12.29 -10.85
CA GLU A 44 8.97 13.13 -10.80
C GLU A 44 7.77 12.38 -11.41
N LEU A 45 6.67 12.33 -10.67
CA LEU A 45 5.45 11.64 -11.09
C LEU A 45 4.30 12.64 -11.25
N SER A 46 3.60 12.55 -12.38
CA SER A 46 2.33 13.25 -12.51
C SER A 46 1.24 12.49 -11.77
N PRO A 47 0.30 13.20 -11.11
CA PRO A 47 -0.85 12.56 -10.48
C PRO A 47 -1.61 11.67 -11.47
N SER A 48 -1.99 10.48 -11.03
CA SER A 48 -2.81 9.57 -11.84
C SER A 48 -4.17 10.20 -12.11
N ALA A 49 -4.67 10.01 -13.34
CA ALA A 49 -6.05 10.41 -13.70
C ALA A 49 -7.12 9.66 -12.89
N ARG A 50 -6.74 8.55 -12.24
CA ARG A 50 -7.60 7.74 -11.37
C ARG A 50 -7.06 7.74 -9.95
N GLY A 51 -7.96 7.52 -8.97
CA GLY A 51 -7.60 7.34 -7.56
C GLY A 51 -7.33 8.63 -6.79
N ASN A 52 -7.48 9.83 -7.39
CA ASN A 52 -7.26 11.13 -6.74
C ASN A 52 -8.51 12.04 -6.71
N PRO A 53 -9.72 11.53 -6.37
CA PRO A 53 -10.83 12.43 -6.11
C PRO A 53 -10.55 13.23 -4.83
N ALA A 54 -11.11 14.44 -4.69
CA ALA A 54 -10.94 15.23 -3.47
C ALA A 54 -11.42 14.47 -2.21
N THR A 55 -12.51 13.70 -2.36
CA THR A 55 -13.05 12.80 -1.34
C THR A 55 -13.56 11.52 -1.98
N TYR A 56 -13.57 10.43 -1.21
CA TYR A 56 -14.15 9.15 -1.62
C TYR A 56 -14.68 8.40 -0.40
N THR A 57 -15.67 7.53 -0.61
CA THR A 57 -16.35 6.79 0.48
C THR A 57 -16.08 5.30 0.35
N VAL A 58 -15.67 4.67 1.45
CA VAL A 58 -15.54 3.21 1.55
C VAL A 58 -16.25 2.74 2.83
N TRP A 59 -17.16 1.78 2.70
CA TRP A 59 -17.99 1.25 3.81
C TRP A 59 -18.69 2.34 4.64
N GLY A 60 -19.18 3.39 3.97
CA GLY A 60 -19.87 4.50 4.63
C GLY A 60 -18.97 5.48 5.38
N LYS A 61 -17.63 5.33 5.30
CA LYS A 61 -16.66 6.26 5.85
C LYS A 61 -16.02 7.09 4.73
N ASP A 62 -16.00 8.40 4.92
CA ASP A 62 -15.40 9.33 3.98
C ASP A 62 -13.91 9.52 4.25
N TYR A 63 -13.14 9.60 3.16
CA TYR A 63 -11.72 9.86 3.15
C TYR A 63 -11.42 11.04 2.23
N ALA A 64 -10.54 11.94 2.68
CA ALA A 64 -10.06 13.06 1.88
C ALA A 64 -8.66 12.76 1.33
N VAL A 65 -8.43 13.09 0.07
CA VAL A 65 -7.10 13.07 -0.54
C VAL A 65 -6.43 14.40 -0.27
N LEU A 66 -5.18 14.37 0.20
CA LEU A 66 -4.38 15.56 0.45
C LEU A 66 -4.06 16.29 -0.87
N PRO A 67 -4.04 17.62 -0.86
CA PRO A 67 -3.72 18.39 -2.07
C PRO A 67 -2.25 18.27 -2.49
N SER A 68 -1.36 17.91 -1.57
CA SER A 68 0.08 17.73 -1.78
C SER A 68 0.60 16.60 -0.92
N SER A 69 1.68 15.98 -1.35
CA SER A 69 2.47 15.02 -0.57
C SER A 69 3.69 15.67 0.08
N GLU A 70 3.96 16.93 -0.21
CA GLU A 70 5.16 17.63 0.27
C GLU A 70 5.22 17.69 1.80
N GLY A 71 6.36 17.27 2.36
CA GLY A 71 6.60 17.26 3.80
C GLY A 71 5.75 16.27 4.60
N TYR A 72 5.05 15.34 3.94
CA TYR A 72 4.27 14.33 4.66
C TYR A 72 5.18 13.41 5.47
N LEU A 73 4.86 13.30 6.76
CA LEU A 73 5.50 12.39 7.70
C LEU A 73 4.45 11.91 8.71
N GLU A 74 4.31 10.59 8.84
CA GLU A 74 3.41 9.96 9.82
C GLU A 74 4.04 8.68 10.39
N GLU A 75 3.81 8.42 11.68
CA GLU A 75 4.17 7.17 12.35
C GLU A 75 2.90 6.42 12.77
N GLY A 76 2.85 5.14 12.44
CA GLY A 76 1.70 4.31 12.75
C GLY A 76 1.92 2.85 12.41
N ASN A 77 0.85 2.07 12.46
CA ASN A 77 0.90 0.67 12.12
C ASN A 77 0.82 0.47 10.60
N ALA A 78 1.66 -0.43 10.09
CA ALA A 78 1.60 -0.96 8.74
C ALA A 78 1.16 -2.42 8.76
N SER A 79 0.53 -2.86 7.68
CA SER A 79 0.43 -4.27 7.33
C SER A 79 0.86 -4.48 5.88
N TRP A 80 0.63 -5.64 5.33
CA TRP A 80 0.90 -5.93 3.92
C TRP A 80 -0.27 -6.71 3.31
N TYR A 81 -0.40 -6.62 1.99
CA TYR A 81 -1.35 -7.36 1.18
C TYR A 81 -0.61 -8.20 0.15
N GLY A 82 -1.14 -9.39 -0.16
CA GLY A 82 -0.41 -10.42 -0.86
C GLY A 82 -1.19 -11.11 -1.97
N ALA A 83 -1.24 -12.44 -1.91
CA ALA A 83 -1.69 -13.30 -3.01
C ALA A 83 -3.12 -13.04 -3.48
N LYS A 84 -4.05 -12.68 -2.58
CA LYS A 84 -5.44 -12.39 -2.91
C LYS A 84 -5.60 -11.22 -3.87
N PHE A 85 -4.74 -10.23 -3.76
CA PHE A 85 -4.83 -8.99 -4.55
C PHE A 85 -3.90 -9.00 -5.77
N HIS A 86 -3.00 -9.97 -5.87
CA HIS A 86 -2.04 -10.05 -6.97
C HIS A 86 -2.74 -10.11 -8.33
N GLY A 87 -2.34 -9.23 -9.25
CA GLY A 87 -2.95 -9.08 -10.58
C GLY A 87 -4.22 -8.24 -10.63
N HIS A 88 -4.82 -7.84 -9.49
CA HIS A 88 -5.97 -6.96 -9.47
C HIS A 88 -5.55 -5.50 -9.73
N SER A 89 -6.45 -4.73 -10.35
CA SER A 89 -6.21 -3.29 -10.58
C SER A 89 -6.20 -2.50 -9.29
N THR A 90 -5.16 -1.71 -9.10
CA THR A 90 -5.03 -0.70 -8.04
C THR A 90 -5.92 0.51 -8.34
N SER A 91 -6.03 1.43 -7.38
CA SER A 91 -6.79 2.67 -7.56
C SER A 91 -6.19 3.59 -8.63
N SER A 92 -4.89 3.51 -8.91
CA SER A 92 -4.26 4.20 -10.03
C SER A 92 -4.57 3.57 -11.39
N GLY A 93 -5.10 2.33 -11.40
CA GLY A 93 -5.42 1.55 -12.61
C GLY A 93 -4.31 0.58 -13.04
N GLU A 94 -3.21 0.52 -12.33
CA GLU A 94 -2.12 -0.44 -12.57
C GLU A 94 -2.47 -1.81 -11.96
N PRO A 95 -1.97 -2.92 -12.52
CA PRO A 95 -2.08 -4.22 -11.85
C PRO A 95 -1.20 -4.23 -10.59
N PHE A 96 -1.75 -4.72 -9.48
CA PHE A 96 -0.95 -4.93 -8.27
C PHE A 96 -0.01 -6.13 -8.45
N ASP A 97 1.27 -5.90 -8.20
CA ASP A 97 2.28 -6.96 -8.13
C ASP A 97 2.87 -7.01 -6.70
N MET A 98 2.56 -8.09 -5.97
CA MET A 98 3.03 -8.27 -4.59
C MET A 98 4.54 -8.43 -4.47
N PHE A 99 5.26 -8.65 -5.58
CA PHE A 99 6.72 -8.81 -5.62
C PHE A 99 7.47 -7.53 -5.96
N THR A 100 6.78 -6.40 -6.11
CA THR A 100 7.38 -5.08 -6.33
C THR A 100 7.26 -4.22 -5.07
N LEU A 101 8.06 -3.14 -4.99
CA LEU A 101 8.07 -2.23 -3.85
C LEU A 101 6.97 -1.17 -4.01
N THR A 102 5.72 -1.54 -3.69
CA THR A 102 4.53 -0.68 -3.77
C THR A 102 3.75 -0.65 -2.46
N ALA A 103 2.81 0.29 -2.35
CA ALA A 103 1.97 0.43 -1.18
C ALA A 103 0.62 1.08 -1.50
N ALA A 104 -0.34 0.90 -0.57
CA ALA A 104 -1.60 1.60 -0.52
C ALA A 104 -1.62 2.62 0.62
N HIS A 105 -2.12 3.83 0.35
CA HIS A 105 -2.30 4.89 1.34
C HIS A 105 -3.64 5.60 1.15
N ARG A 106 -4.31 5.93 2.28
CA ARG A 106 -5.69 6.46 2.21
C ARG A 106 -5.77 7.90 1.72
N SER A 107 -4.80 8.76 2.03
CA SER A 107 -4.92 10.21 1.82
C SER A 107 -3.82 10.83 0.95
N LEU A 108 -2.68 10.21 0.75
CA LEU A 108 -1.65 10.77 -0.13
C LEU A 108 -2.12 10.81 -1.59
N PRO A 109 -1.78 11.86 -2.37
CA PRO A 109 -1.97 11.81 -3.82
C PRO A 109 -1.16 10.67 -4.44
N ILE A 110 -1.74 9.96 -5.41
CA ILE A 110 -1.09 8.82 -6.06
C ILE A 110 -0.88 9.10 -7.56
N PRO A 111 0.24 8.59 -8.14
CA PRO A 111 1.33 7.91 -7.45
C PRO A 111 2.28 8.88 -6.75
N VAL A 112 2.93 8.42 -5.68
CA VAL A 112 3.97 9.17 -4.96
C VAL A 112 4.99 8.20 -4.40
N PHE A 113 6.26 8.62 -4.27
CA PHE A 113 7.28 7.85 -3.57
C PHE A 113 7.32 8.20 -2.09
N ALA A 114 7.51 7.18 -1.26
CA ALA A 114 7.72 7.35 0.17
C ALA A 114 8.81 6.41 0.67
N ARG A 115 9.61 6.89 1.62
CA ARG A 115 10.45 6.05 2.45
C ARG A 115 9.60 5.51 3.59
N VAL A 116 9.66 4.19 3.77
CA VAL A 116 9.05 3.51 4.92
C VAL A 116 10.17 2.94 5.76
N THR A 117 10.16 3.26 7.05
CA THR A 117 11.15 2.77 8.03
C THR A 117 10.43 1.95 9.09
N ASN A 118 10.83 0.70 9.28
CA ASN A 118 10.37 -0.13 10.40
C ASN A 118 11.07 0.34 11.68
N LEU A 119 10.30 0.89 12.62
CA LEU A 119 10.83 1.50 13.84
C LEU A 119 11.39 0.48 14.83
N ALA A 120 11.04 -0.80 14.70
CA ALA A 120 11.54 -1.85 15.59
C ALA A 120 12.97 -2.31 15.25
N ASN A 121 13.38 -2.25 13.97
CA ASN A 121 14.66 -2.78 13.52
C ASN A 121 15.49 -1.79 12.68
N GLY A 122 14.97 -0.58 12.41
CA GLY A 122 15.62 0.48 11.64
C GLY A 122 15.74 0.21 10.13
N LYS A 123 15.24 -0.92 9.61
CA LYS A 123 15.24 -1.19 8.16
C LYS A 123 14.34 -0.22 7.44
N SER A 124 14.78 0.27 6.29
CA SER A 124 14.00 1.16 5.44
C SER A 124 13.99 0.73 3.98
N THR A 125 12.94 1.11 3.26
CA THR A 125 12.84 0.93 1.82
C THR A 125 12.06 2.09 1.21
N ILE A 126 12.23 2.31 -0.09
CA ILE A 126 11.40 3.23 -0.86
C ILE A 126 10.30 2.41 -1.52
N VAL A 127 9.06 2.88 -1.41
CA VAL A 127 7.90 2.30 -2.08
C VAL A 127 7.23 3.33 -2.96
N ARG A 128 6.60 2.87 -4.04
CA ARG A 128 5.69 3.70 -4.82
C ARG A 128 4.27 3.45 -4.33
N ILE A 129 3.65 4.49 -3.77
CA ILE A 129 2.26 4.46 -3.33
C ILE A 129 1.39 4.67 -4.57
N ASN A 130 0.62 3.66 -4.96
CA ASN A 130 -0.20 3.64 -6.18
C ASN A 130 -1.62 3.12 -5.95
N ASP A 131 -2.00 2.86 -4.69
CA ASP A 131 -3.31 2.33 -4.34
C ASP A 131 -3.93 3.03 -3.13
N ARG A 132 -5.24 2.79 -2.89
CA ARG A 132 -6.03 3.29 -1.77
C ARG A 132 -6.25 2.23 -0.70
N GLY A 133 -6.13 2.63 0.53
CA GLY A 133 -6.18 1.85 1.76
C GLY A 133 -5.08 2.31 2.71
N PRO A 134 -4.96 1.71 3.88
CA PRO A 134 -5.86 0.75 4.51
C PRO A 134 -7.20 1.38 4.93
N PHE A 135 -8.24 0.56 4.94
CA PHE A 135 -9.55 0.99 5.44
C PHE A 135 -9.84 0.50 6.86
N HIS A 136 -8.90 -0.19 7.47
CA HIS A 136 -8.89 -0.51 8.90
C HIS A 136 -8.27 0.66 9.68
N SER A 137 -8.90 1.08 10.78
CA SER A 137 -8.66 2.35 11.45
C SER A 137 -7.31 2.48 12.15
N ASP A 138 -6.68 1.38 12.49
CA ASP A 138 -5.43 1.31 13.25
C ASP A 138 -4.16 1.34 12.39
N ARG A 139 -4.31 1.29 11.05
CA ARG A 139 -3.19 1.26 10.11
C ARG A 139 -3.13 2.54 9.30
N ILE A 140 -1.90 2.96 8.97
CA ILE A 140 -1.64 4.14 8.12
C ILE A 140 -1.27 3.76 6.69
N ILE A 141 -0.67 2.59 6.49
CA ILE A 141 -0.17 2.11 5.20
C ILE A 141 -0.29 0.59 5.10
N ASP A 142 -0.64 0.08 3.93
CA ASP A 142 -0.53 -1.33 3.59
C ASP A 142 0.54 -1.50 2.50
N LEU A 143 1.52 -2.34 2.76
CA LEU A 143 2.68 -2.55 1.89
C LEU A 143 2.48 -3.78 1.01
N SER A 144 3.19 -3.86 -0.10
CA SER A 144 3.33 -5.12 -0.83
C SER A 144 4.08 -6.16 0.01
N PHE A 145 3.90 -7.44 -0.31
CA PHE A 145 4.63 -8.52 0.36
C PHE A 145 6.16 -8.34 0.27
N ALA A 146 6.68 -7.95 -0.90
CA ALA A 146 8.10 -7.69 -1.09
C ALA A 146 8.62 -6.56 -0.18
N ALA A 147 7.86 -5.48 -0.02
CA ALA A 147 8.23 -4.39 0.89
C ALA A 147 8.23 -4.85 2.35
N ALA A 148 7.26 -5.67 2.76
CA ALA A 148 7.21 -6.25 4.11
C ALA A 148 8.39 -7.19 4.39
N VAL A 149 8.79 -8.00 3.40
CA VAL A 149 10.00 -8.84 3.48
C VAL A 149 11.25 -7.98 3.67
N LYS A 150 11.42 -6.96 2.83
CA LYS A 150 12.58 -6.07 2.90
C LYS A 150 12.67 -5.31 4.22
N LEU A 151 11.53 -4.91 4.79
CA LEU A 151 11.44 -4.27 6.09
C LEU A 151 11.52 -5.26 7.28
N GLY A 152 11.48 -6.57 7.01
CA GLY A 152 11.65 -7.63 8.01
C GLY A 152 10.46 -7.84 8.93
N PHE A 153 9.23 -7.66 8.45
CA PHE A 153 8.03 -7.93 9.27
C PHE A 153 6.95 -8.79 8.58
N HIS A 154 7.24 -9.35 7.41
CA HIS A 154 6.27 -10.16 6.67
C HIS A 154 5.73 -11.35 7.48
N GLU A 155 6.54 -11.98 8.33
CA GLU A 155 6.12 -13.09 9.21
C GLU A 155 5.21 -12.61 10.36
N ASN A 156 5.44 -11.39 10.86
CA ASN A 156 4.64 -10.80 11.95
C ASN A 156 3.31 -10.22 11.47
N GLY A 157 3.15 -10.03 10.16
CA GLY A 157 1.96 -9.45 9.53
C GLY A 157 1.83 -7.93 9.69
N THR A 158 2.34 -7.36 10.78
CA THR A 158 2.27 -5.92 11.09
C THR A 158 3.56 -5.40 11.69
N ALA A 159 3.79 -4.09 11.55
CA ALA A 159 4.90 -3.39 12.19
C ALA A 159 4.53 -1.93 12.45
N ARG A 160 5.17 -1.31 13.44
CA ARG A 160 5.15 0.14 13.59
C ARG A 160 6.18 0.77 12.66
N VAL A 161 5.73 1.68 11.81
CA VAL A 161 6.57 2.30 10.79
C VAL A 161 6.48 3.81 10.83
N ARG A 162 7.50 4.46 10.24
CA ARG A 162 7.47 5.85 9.81
C ARG A 162 7.35 5.89 8.30
N VAL A 163 6.45 6.72 7.79
CA VAL A 163 6.23 6.98 6.37
C VAL A 163 6.58 8.43 6.08
N GLU A 164 7.52 8.65 5.17
CA GLU A 164 7.98 9.97 4.73
C GLU A 164 7.90 10.02 3.22
N THR A 165 7.17 10.98 2.67
CA THR A 165 7.20 11.21 1.21
C THR A 165 8.54 11.78 0.80
N ILE A 166 9.03 11.39 -0.37
CA ILE A 166 10.32 11.86 -0.91
C ILE A 166 10.14 12.40 -2.31
N SER A 167 10.76 13.52 -2.58
CA SER A 167 10.89 14.11 -3.90
C SER A 167 12.18 13.65 -4.59
N LYS A 168 12.25 13.87 -5.91
CA LYS A 168 13.47 13.58 -6.68
C LYS A 168 14.69 14.28 -6.12
N ASP A 169 14.55 15.54 -5.71
CA ASP A 169 15.65 16.37 -5.23
C ASP A 169 16.16 15.88 -3.87
N GLU A 170 15.27 15.48 -2.96
CA GLU A 170 15.64 14.94 -1.65
C GLU A 170 16.37 13.60 -1.75
N ASN A 171 16.04 12.76 -2.74
CA ASN A 171 16.75 11.48 -2.93
C ASN A 171 18.20 11.65 -3.37
N THR A 172 18.55 12.75 -4.04
CA THR A 172 19.92 13.04 -4.51
C THR A 172 20.88 13.30 -3.35
N PHE A 173 20.39 13.81 -2.21
CA PHE A 173 21.21 14.08 -1.01
C PHE A 173 21.50 12.85 -0.14
N LEU A 174 20.81 11.73 -0.37
CA LEU A 174 20.88 10.53 0.48
C LEU A 174 21.76 9.42 -0.10
N VAL A 175 22.31 9.63 -1.29
CA VAL A 175 23.18 8.67 -2.03
C VAL A 175 24.65 9.10 -1.99
N GLN A 176 25.00 10.12 -1.19
CA GLN A 176 26.39 10.56 -0.99
C GLN A 176 26.97 10.01 0.31
#